data_5f642a5356de0a92be9dacdc431ce467
#
_entry.id   5f642a5356de0a92be9dacdc431ce467
#
_cell.length_a   1.000
_cell.length_b   1.000
_cell.length_c   1.000
_cell.angle_alpha   90.00
_cell.angle_beta   90.00
_cell.angle_gamma   90.00
#
_symmetry.space_group_name_H-M   'P 1'
#
loop_
_entity.id
_entity.type
_entity.pdbx_description
1 polymer ?
#
loop_
_entity_poly.entity_id
_entity_poly.type
_entity_poly.pdbx_seq_one_letter_code
_entity_poly.pdbx_strand_id
1 'polypeptide(L)'
;IDIKFLEDEIKLINSLNVKGIACLGLGTEVNKLSFKEKVKIIELISKYKSKNTYLTITISGEKYTDQLKLIKVANANKADWLVLQPPAKKKLNDRECLDFFNSIIKNVSNNTFVGVQNAPEYLKSSLSPNSILKLYKNYKTFRYIKGEGTAKILAPIIKSYPKDLKVFNGRAGLEIIESLKIGCEGIMPSVEFSDKLNEIY
;
A
#
# COMPACT_ATOMS: atom_id res chain seq x y z
N ILE A 1 -0.53 11.22 18.21
CA ILE A 1 0.05 9.86 18.26
C ILE A 1 0.90 9.68 19.51
N ASP A 2 0.88 8.49 20.09
CA ASP A 2 1.80 8.08 21.16
C ASP A 2 3.10 7.57 20.51
N ILE A 3 4.18 8.34 20.71
CA ILE A 3 5.48 8.07 20.09
C ILE A 3 6.12 6.82 20.70
N LYS A 4 6.06 6.69 22.03
CA LYS A 4 6.68 5.56 22.72
C LYS A 4 5.99 4.23 22.34
N PHE A 5 4.67 4.23 22.30
CA PHE A 5 3.90 3.06 21.89
C PHE A 5 4.24 2.65 20.45
N LEU A 6 4.33 3.60 19.53
CA LEU A 6 4.72 3.32 18.12
C LEU A 6 6.15 2.77 18.03
N GLU A 7 7.10 3.28 18.81
CA GLU A 7 8.46 2.73 18.85
C GLU A 7 8.48 1.28 19.36
N ASP A 8 7.69 0.97 20.38
CA ASP A 8 7.61 -0.38 20.94
C ASP A 8 6.91 -1.34 19.97
N GLU A 9 5.88 -0.87 19.24
CA GLU A 9 5.23 -1.62 18.15
C GLU A 9 6.23 -1.95 17.02
N ILE A 10 7.05 -0.98 16.60
CA ILE A 10 8.08 -1.23 15.56
C ILE A 10 9.11 -2.26 16.03
N LYS A 11 9.53 -2.21 17.30
CA LYS A 11 10.43 -3.23 17.86
C LYS A 11 9.80 -4.61 17.87
N LEU A 12 8.54 -4.71 18.25
CA LEU A 12 7.78 -5.96 18.19
C LEU A 12 7.74 -6.50 16.75
N ILE A 13 7.35 -5.69 15.77
CA ILE A 13 7.31 -6.08 14.36
C ILE A 13 8.69 -6.57 13.88
N ASN A 14 9.77 -5.90 14.27
CA ASN A 14 11.12 -6.32 13.92
C ASN A 14 11.46 -7.73 14.47
N SER A 15 10.94 -8.09 15.66
CA SER A 15 11.16 -9.42 16.24
C SER A 15 10.41 -10.54 15.52
N LEU A 16 9.36 -10.21 14.77
CA LEU A 16 8.53 -11.17 14.02
C LEU A 16 9.11 -11.56 12.66
N ASN A 17 10.24 -10.97 12.26
CA ASN A 17 10.92 -11.26 10.98
C ASN A 17 10.00 -11.09 9.75
N VAL A 18 9.07 -10.14 9.80
CA VAL A 18 8.20 -9.83 8.67
C VAL A 18 8.98 -9.19 7.51
N LYS A 19 8.52 -9.37 6.29
CA LYS A 19 9.19 -8.85 5.09
C LYS A 19 9.10 -7.34 4.93
N GLY A 20 8.04 -6.72 5.46
CA GLY A 20 7.83 -5.28 5.33
C GLY A 20 6.89 -4.70 6.37
N ILE A 21 6.99 -3.40 6.56
CA ILE A 21 6.07 -2.60 7.39
C ILE A 21 5.32 -1.66 6.46
N ALA A 22 3.99 -1.73 6.50
CA ALA A 22 3.11 -0.82 5.77
C ALA A 22 2.51 0.19 6.74
N CYS A 23 2.57 1.48 6.41
CA CYS A 23 1.98 2.53 7.23
C CYS A 23 1.03 3.44 6.45
N LEU A 24 0.26 4.22 7.19
CA LEU A 24 -0.73 5.18 6.69
C LEU A 24 -1.84 4.54 5.83
N GLY A 25 -2.13 3.26 6.05
CA GLY A 25 -3.25 2.56 5.42
C GLY A 25 -4.61 2.97 6.00
N LEU A 26 -5.69 2.43 5.42
CA LEU A 26 -7.06 2.72 5.91
C LEU A 26 -7.26 2.28 7.36
N GLY A 27 -6.74 1.11 7.74
CA GLY A 27 -6.86 0.57 9.10
C GLY A 27 -6.17 1.40 10.17
N THR A 28 -5.23 2.27 9.81
CA THR A 28 -4.55 3.19 10.75
C THR A 28 -5.30 4.51 10.94
N GLU A 29 -6.54 4.61 10.50
CA GLU A 29 -7.37 5.83 10.59
C GLU A 29 -6.63 7.09 10.06
N VAL A 30 -5.86 6.92 8.99
CA VAL A 30 -4.97 7.94 8.40
C VAL A 30 -5.65 9.30 8.14
N ASN A 31 -6.96 9.32 7.96
CA ASN A 31 -7.75 10.53 7.79
C ASN A 31 -7.90 11.38 9.06
N LYS A 32 -7.68 10.78 10.24
CA LYS A 32 -7.67 11.49 11.53
C LYS A 32 -6.30 12.10 11.86
N LEU A 33 -5.24 11.69 11.16
CA LEU A 33 -3.88 12.16 11.40
C LEU A 33 -3.61 13.50 10.71
N SER A 34 -3.01 14.43 11.44
CA SER A 34 -2.43 15.64 10.87
C SER A 34 -1.25 15.31 9.95
N PHE A 35 -0.88 16.23 9.05
CA PHE A 35 0.29 16.02 8.19
C PHE A 35 1.58 15.83 8.99
N LYS A 36 1.77 16.58 10.09
CA LYS A 36 2.93 16.43 10.98
C LYS A 36 3.01 15.04 11.61
N GLU A 37 1.88 14.47 12.03
CA GLU A 37 1.84 13.11 12.57
C GLU A 37 2.17 12.07 11.52
N LYS A 38 1.66 12.22 10.29
CA LYS A 38 2.01 11.33 9.17
C LYS A 38 3.51 11.34 8.88
N VAL A 39 4.13 12.52 8.86
CA VAL A 39 5.59 12.68 8.71
C VAL A 39 6.32 11.96 9.84
N LYS A 40 5.90 12.20 11.09
CA LYS A 40 6.53 11.61 12.26
C LYS A 40 6.46 10.07 12.26
N ILE A 41 5.33 9.50 11.86
CA ILE A 41 5.17 8.04 11.71
C ILE A 41 6.18 7.50 10.69
N ILE A 42 6.26 8.12 9.51
CA ILE A 42 7.19 7.67 8.46
C ILE A 42 8.63 7.72 8.96
N GLU A 43 9.05 8.83 9.60
CA GLU A 43 10.39 9.02 10.13
C GLU A 43 10.75 7.98 11.19
N LEU A 44 9.82 7.68 12.11
CA LEU A 44 10.04 6.69 13.16
C LEU A 44 10.19 5.28 12.57
N ILE A 45 9.31 4.87 11.66
CA ILE A 45 9.41 3.56 11.03
C ILE A 45 10.70 3.46 10.21
N SER A 46 11.02 4.48 9.41
CA SER A 46 12.26 4.52 8.63
C SER A 46 13.51 4.40 9.50
N LYS A 47 13.49 5.05 10.69
CA LYS A 47 14.61 5.03 11.64
C LYS A 47 14.79 3.70 12.35
N TYR A 48 13.70 3.06 12.76
CA TYR A 48 13.73 1.92 13.68
C TYR A 48 13.46 0.56 13.01
N LYS A 49 12.95 0.51 11.76
CA LYS A 49 12.78 -0.74 11.06
C LYS A 49 14.11 -1.47 10.84
N SER A 50 14.09 -2.77 10.80
CA SER A 50 15.28 -3.58 10.45
C SER A 50 15.76 -3.25 9.04
N LYS A 51 17.06 -3.36 8.78
CA LYS A 51 17.68 -3.05 7.48
C LYS A 51 17.07 -3.85 6.32
N ASN A 52 16.69 -5.10 6.58
CA ASN A 52 16.14 -6.00 5.58
C ASN A 52 14.60 -5.95 5.48
N THR A 53 13.95 -5.07 6.24
CA THR A 53 12.50 -4.89 6.23
C THR A 53 12.13 -3.79 5.27
N TYR A 54 11.25 -4.07 4.30
CA TYR A 54 10.76 -3.07 3.35
C TYR A 54 9.86 -2.04 4.03
N LEU A 55 9.95 -0.78 3.59
CA LEU A 55 9.08 0.30 4.01
C LEU A 55 8.03 0.58 2.92
N THR A 56 6.78 0.34 3.25
CA THR A 56 5.64 0.65 2.38
C THR A 56 4.84 1.82 2.96
N ILE A 57 4.60 2.84 2.16
CA ILE A 57 3.85 4.02 2.58
C ILE A 57 2.61 4.20 1.71
N THR A 58 1.45 4.26 2.35
CA THR A 58 0.22 4.62 1.65
C THR A 58 0.14 6.12 1.45
N ILE A 59 0.02 6.54 0.20
CA ILE A 59 -0.12 7.93 -0.22
C ILE A 59 -1.60 8.23 -0.39
N SER A 60 -2.15 8.99 0.53
CA SER A 60 -3.55 9.38 0.53
C SER A 60 -3.72 10.89 0.72
N GLY A 61 -4.84 11.44 0.27
CA GLY A 61 -5.19 12.85 0.41
C GLY A 61 -6.24 13.26 -0.60
N GLU A 62 -7.07 14.22 -0.25
CA GLU A 62 -8.14 14.70 -1.12
C GLU A 62 -7.62 15.58 -2.25
N LYS A 63 -6.53 16.29 -2.01
CA LYS A 63 -5.91 17.17 -2.99
C LYS A 63 -4.65 16.54 -3.53
N TYR A 64 -4.44 16.69 -4.82
CA TYR A 64 -3.20 16.32 -5.50
C TYR A 64 -1.95 16.84 -4.78
N THR A 65 -1.97 18.11 -4.37
CA THR A 65 -0.87 18.75 -3.66
C THR A 65 -0.51 18.11 -2.33
N ASP A 66 -1.49 17.55 -1.61
CA ASP A 66 -1.25 16.88 -0.33
C ASP A 66 -0.59 15.53 -0.55
N GLN A 67 -1.00 14.80 -1.60
CA GLN A 67 -0.33 13.56 -1.99
C GLN A 67 1.11 13.82 -2.44
N LEU A 68 1.37 14.88 -3.20
CA LEU A 68 2.74 15.26 -3.60
C LEU A 68 3.64 15.59 -2.40
N LYS A 69 3.11 16.30 -1.40
CA LYS A 69 3.88 16.56 -0.16
C LYS A 69 4.26 15.26 0.53
N LEU A 70 3.34 14.30 0.61
CA LEU A 70 3.59 13.02 1.25
C LEU A 70 4.59 12.17 0.45
N ILE A 71 4.54 12.21 -0.88
CA ILE A 71 5.54 11.55 -1.76
C ILE A 71 6.94 12.12 -1.50
N LYS A 72 7.09 13.44 -1.36
CA LYS A 72 8.39 14.04 -1.02
C LYS A 72 8.95 13.50 0.29
N VAL A 73 8.10 13.35 1.31
CA VAL A 73 8.50 12.77 2.60
C VAL A 73 8.88 11.31 2.43
N ALA A 74 8.10 10.53 1.69
CA ALA A 74 8.36 9.12 1.43
C ALA A 74 9.69 8.91 0.69
N ASN A 75 9.95 9.72 -0.36
CA ASN A 75 11.21 9.68 -1.10
C ASN A 75 12.43 10.03 -0.20
N ALA A 76 12.30 11.04 0.66
CA ALA A 76 13.36 11.43 1.60
C ALA A 76 13.65 10.33 2.64
N ASN A 77 12.65 9.54 3.01
CA ASN A 77 12.77 8.40 3.93
C ASN A 77 13.06 7.07 3.22
N LYS A 78 13.41 7.09 1.93
CA LYS A 78 13.78 5.91 1.13
C LYS A 78 12.74 4.79 1.19
N ALA A 79 11.46 5.15 1.04
CA ALA A 79 10.40 4.15 0.93
C ALA A 79 10.67 3.20 -0.24
N ASP A 80 10.50 1.90 0.01
CA ASP A 80 10.70 0.86 -1.00
C ASP A 80 9.49 0.77 -1.93
N TRP A 81 8.28 0.96 -1.38
CA TRP A 81 7.04 0.89 -2.13
C TRP A 81 6.04 1.97 -1.67
N LEU A 82 5.38 2.61 -2.64
CA LEU A 82 4.25 3.51 -2.41
C LEU A 82 2.95 2.88 -2.89
N VAL A 83 1.97 2.83 -2.00
CA VAL A 83 0.59 2.44 -2.31
C VAL A 83 -0.24 3.71 -2.51
N LEU A 84 -0.58 4.03 -3.75
CA LEU A 84 -1.37 5.22 -4.07
C LEU A 84 -2.86 4.96 -3.87
N GLN A 85 -3.55 5.89 -3.23
CA GLN A 85 -5.00 5.89 -3.11
C GLN A 85 -5.63 6.98 -3.96
N PRO A 86 -6.82 6.76 -4.55
CA PRO A 86 -7.61 7.85 -5.14
C PRO A 86 -8.13 8.77 -4.04
N PRO A 87 -8.57 10.00 -4.35
CA PRO A 87 -9.28 10.86 -3.40
C PRO A 87 -10.51 10.14 -2.82
N ALA A 88 -10.64 10.12 -1.48
CA ALA A 88 -11.68 9.32 -0.82
C ALA A 88 -13.07 9.94 -0.92
N LYS A 89 -13.17 11.29 -0.94
CA LYS A 89 -14.43 12.03 -0.96
C LYS A 89 -15.04 12.12 -2.35
N LYS A 90 -14.21 12.21 -3.40
CA LYS A 90 -14.64 12.34 -4.79
C LYS A 90 -14.72 10.96 -5.45
N LYS A 91 -15.87 10.63 -6.05
CA LYS A 91 -16.00 9.48 -6.93
C LYS A 91 -15.41 9.82 -8.29
N LEU A 92 -14.38 9.11 -8.70
CA LEU A 92 -13.78 9.19 -10.03
C LEU A 92 -14.25 7.98 -10.84
N ASN A 93 -14.55 8.18 -12.12
CA ASN A 93 -14.70 7.06 -13.03
C ASN A 93 -13.33 6.44 -13.37
N ASP A 94 -13.29 5.31 -14.08
CA ASP A 94 -12.05 4.57 -14.39
C ASP A 94 -11.01 5.43 -15.11
N ARG A 95 -11.43 6.26 -16.10
CA ARG A 95 -10.55 7.14 -16.85
C ARG A 95 -10.00 8.26 -15.99
N GLU A 96 -10.86 8.94 -15.23
CA GLU A 96 -10.43 10.02 -14.30
C GLU A 96 -9.45 9.47 -13.24
N CYS A 97 -9.72 8.26 -12.74
CA CYS A 97 -8.86 7.59 -11.78
C CYS A 97 -7.49 7.25 -12.40
N LEU A 98 -7.47 6.74 -13.63
CA LEU A 98 -6.25 6.47 -14.38
C LEU A 98 -5.44 7.76 -14.61
N ASP A 99 -6.07 8.83 -15.05
CA ASP A 99 -5.42 10.12 -15.30
C ASP A 99 -4.86 10.72 -14.00
N PHE A 100 -5.61 10.57 -12.89
CA PHE A 100 -5.13 10.97 -11.57
C PHE A 100 -3.85 10.21 -11.18
N PHE A 101 -3.83 8.88 -11.28
CA PHE A 101 -2.63 8.11 -10.94
C PHE A 101 -1.47 8.38 -11.87
N ASN A 102 -1.70 8.57 -13.17
CA ASN A 102 -0.67 9.01 -14.11
C ASN A 102 -0.02 10.33 -13.68
N SER A 103 -0.81 11.28 -13.18
CA SER A 103 -0.29 12.56 -12.71
C SER A 103 0.57 12.43 -11.45
N ILE A 104 0.22 11.50 -10.55
CA ILE A 104 0.92 11.26 -9.29
C ILE A 104 2.22 10.48 -9.50
N ILE A 105 2.18 9.39 -10.27
CA ILE A 105 3.34 8.47 -10.44
C ILE A 105 4.56 9.19 -10.99
N LYS A 106 4.39 10.18 -11.84
CA LYS A 106 5.48 11.00 -12.40
C LYS A 106 6.34 11.71 -11.36
N ASN A 107 5.85 11.84 -10.12
CA ASN A 107 6.56 12.52 -9.03
C ASN A 107 7.22 11.53 -8.04
N VAL A 108 7.09 10.24 -8.27
CA VAL A 108 7.73 9.21 -7.45
C VAL A 108 9.16 8.99 -7.95
N SER A 109 10.07 8.74 -7.02
CA SER A 109 11.47 8.39 -7.34
C SER A 109 11.53 7.12 -8.21
N ASN A 110 12.44 7.11 -9.17
CA ASN A 110 12.67 5.93 -10.02
C ASN A 110 13.22 4.70 -9.26
N ASN A 111 13.68 4.90 -8.03
CA ASN A 111 14.17 3.83 -7.16
C ASN A 111 13.09 3.29 -6.20
N THR A 112 11.86 3.83 -6.28
CA THR A 112 10.75 3.43 -5.43
C THR A 112 9.70 2.73 -6.28
N PHE A 113 9.32 1.53 -5.90
CA PHE A 113 8.21 0.85 -6.55
C PHE A 113 6.87 1.50 -6.21
N VAL A 114 5.94 1.41 -7.14
CA VAL A 114 4.62 2.03 -7.02
C VAL A 114 3.55 0.98 -7.25
N GLY A 115 2.49 1.08 -6.49
CA GLY A 115 1.26 0.36 -6.73
C GLY A 115 0.05 1.22 -6.37
N VAL A 116 -1.12 0.69 -6.63
CA VAL A 116 -2.39 1.32 -6.27
C VAL A 116 -3.13 0.46 -5.27
N GLN A 117 -3.88 1.08 -4.38
CA GLN A 117 -4.89 0.40 -3.61
C GLN A 117 -6.17 0.32 -4.45
N ASN A 118 -6.55 -0.89 -4.82
CA ASN A 118 -7.77 -1.17 -5.56
C ASN A 118 -8.77 -1.87 -4.64
N ALA A 119 -9.61 -1.08 -3.99
CA ALA A 119 -10.49 -1.48 -2.89
C ALA A 119 -11.90 -0.93 -3.11
N PRO A 120 -12.65 -1.42 -4.11
CA PRO A 120 -13.94 -0.84 -4.48
C PRO A 120 -15.00 -0.90 -3.36
N GLU A 121 -14.84 -1.81 -2.40
CA GLU A 121 -15.74 -1.90 -1.23
C GLU A 121 -15.49 -0.78 -0.20
N TYR A 122 -14.28 -0.21 -0.18
CA TYR A 122 -13.86 0.79 0.83
C TYR A 122 -13.60 2.17 0.24
N LEU A 123 -13.24 2.23 -1.04
CA LEU A 123 -12.93 3.46 -1.76
C LEU A 123 -14.01 3.70 -2.83
N LYS A 124 -14.43 4.95 -2.98
CA LYS A 124 -15.46 5.33 -3.97
C LYS A 124 -15.02 5.13 -5.42
N SER A 125 -13.70 5.02 -5.64
CA SER A 125 -13.07 4.93 -6.95
C SER A 125 -12.17 3.72 -7.02
N SER A 126 -12.16 3.06 -8.16
CA SER A 126 -11.29 1.91 -8.43
C SER A 126 -10.87 1.91 -9.90
N LEU A 127 -9.80 1.19 -10.21
CA LEU A 127 -9.35 0.96 -11.58
C LEU A 127 -9.86 -0.38 -12.11
N SER A 128 -10.24 -0.39 -13.37
CA SER A 128 -10.45 -1.63 -14.10
C SER A 128 -9.12 -2.39 -14.31
N PRO A 129 -9.14 -3.71 -14.52
CA PRO A 129 -7.92 -4.46 -14.85
C PRO A 129 -7.17 -3.89 -16.06
N ASN A 130 -7.89 -3.41 -17.07
CA ASN A 130 -7.29 -2.79 -18.26
C ASN A 130 -6.55 -1.49 -17.92
N SER A 131 -7.09 -0.66 -17.05
CA SER A 131 -6.44 0.58 -16.61
C SER A 131 -5.20 0.31 -15.74
N ILE A 132 -5.24 -0.72 -14.92
CA ILE A 132 -4.08 -1.21 -14.17
C ILE A 132 -2.97 -1.68 -15.13
N LEU A 133 -3.31 -2.45 -16.16
CA LEU A 133 -2.34 -2.89 -17.19
C LEU A 133 -1.75 -1.73 -17.98
N LYS A 134 -2.49 -0.63 -18.19
CA LYS A 134 -1.93 0.58 -18.79
C LYS A 134 -0.88 1.23 -17.88
N LEU A 135 -1.13 1.35 -16.58
CA LEU A 135 -0.13 1.84 -15.63
C LEU A 135 1.13 0.96 -15.62
N TYR A 136 0.94 -0.36 -15.59
CA TYR A 136 2.04 -1.32 -15.64
C TYR A 136 2.91 -1.18 -16.90
N LYS A 137 2.30 -1.00 -18.07
CA LYS A 137 3.02 -0.80 -19.34
C LYS A 137 3.74 0.54 -19.41
N ASN A 138 3.15 1.60 -18.85
CA ASN A 138 3.67 2.96 -18.94
C ASN A 138 4.79 3.24 -17.93
N TYR A 139 4.81 2.56 -16.79
CA TYR A 139 5.75 2.85 -15.70
C TYR A 139 6.50 1.60 -15.25
N LYS A 140 7.80 1.57 -15.45
CA LYS A 140 8.67 0.46 -15.01
C LYS A 140 8.65 0.24 -13.49
N THR A 141 8.35 1.29 -12.73
CA THR A 141 8.23 1.23 -11.27
C THR A 141 6.87 0.72 -10.79
N PHE A 142 5.85 0.66 -11.64
CA PHE A 142 4.53 0.15 -11.26
C PHE A 142 4.55 -1.39 -11.24
N ARG A 143 4.66 -1.98 -10.03
CA ARG A 143 4.86 -3.43 -9.87
C ARG A 143 3.92 -4.07 -8.87
N TYR A 144 3.15 -3.29 -8.13
CA TYR A 144 2.36 -3.79 -7.02
C TYR A 144 0.92 -3.31 -7.07
N ILE A 145 0.03 -4.14 -6.54
CA ILE A 145 -1.37 -3.80 -6.30
C ILE A 145 -1.70 -4.25 -4.89
N LYS A 146 -2.23 -3.34 -4.09
CA LYS A 146 -2.94 -3.68 -2.87
C LYS A 146 -4.39 -3.92 -3.24
N GLY A 147 -4.74 -5.19 -3.53
CA GLY A 147 -6.11 -5.61 -3.83
C GLY A 147 -6.86 -5.88 -2.53
N GLU A 148 -8.09 -5.40 -2.44
CA GLU A 148 -8.96 -5.70 -1.30
C GLU A 148 -10.25 -6.32 -1.80
N GLY A 149 -10.30 -7.64 -1.74
CA GLY A 149 -11.42 -8.45 -2.18
C GLY A 149 -11.29 -9.88 -1.68
N THR A 150 -12.37 -10.63 -1.73
CA THR A 150 -12.30 -12.07 -1.45
C THR A 150 -11.44 -12.79 -2.49
N ALA A 151 -10.91 -13.96 -2.15
CA ALA A 151 -10.17 -14.79 -3.08
C ALA A 151 -10.95 -15.05 -4.38
N LYS A 152 -12.27 -15.23 -4.30
CA LYS A 152 -13.17 -15.41 -5.45
C LYS A 152 -13.14 -14.20 -6.40
N ILE A 153 -13.10 -12.98 -5.87
CA ILE A 153 -13.05 -11.74 -6.66
C ILE A 153 -11.66 -11.52 -7.26
N LEU A 154 -10.60 -11.78 -6.48
CA LEU A 154 -9.23 -11.52 -6.90
C LEU A 154 -8.67 -12.55 -7.89
N ALA A 155 -9.09 -13.83 -7.80
CA ALA A 155 -8.55 -14.90 -8.61
C ALA A 155 -8.58 -14.65 -10.15
N PRO A 156 -9.70 -14.23 -10.76
CA PRO A 156 -9.72 -13.97 -12.20
C PRO A 156 -8.88 -12.75 -12.58
N ILE A 157 -8.78 -11.77 -11.69
CA ILE A 157 -7.98 -10.55 -11.89
C ILE A 157 -6.49 -10.89 -11.90
N ILE A 158 -6.03 -11.63 -10.89
CA ILE A 158 -4.62 -12.05 -10.77
C ILE A 158 -4.19 -12.87 -11.99
N LYS A 159 -5.02 -13.81 -12.44
CA LYS A 159 -4.74 -14.62 -13.63
C LYS A 159 -4.58 -13.79 -14.91
N SER A 160 -5.17 -12.61 -14.98
CA SER A 160 -5.07 -11.71 -16.14
C SER A 160 -3.82 -10.83 -16.13
N TYR A 161 -3.08 -10.78 -15.01
CA TYR A 161 -1.91 -9.92 -14.86
C TYR A 161 -0.60 -10.62 -15.25
N PRO A 162 0.40 -9.85 -15.72
CA PRO A 162 1.77 -10.34 -15.85
C PRO A 162 2.31 -10.85 -14.51
N LYS A 163 3.16 -11.87 -14.54
CA LYS A 163 3.72 -12.51 -13.32
C LYS A 163 4.52 -11.56 -12.43
N ASP A 164 5.09 -10.49 -12.99
CA ASP A 164 5.87 -9.48 -12.28
C ASP A 164 5.02 -8.29 -11.79
N LEU A 165 3.72 -8.28 -12.05
CA LEU A 165 2.76 -7.39 -11.40
C LEU A 165 2.15 -8.10 -10.19
N LYS A 166 2.69 -7.82 -9.01
CA LYS A 166 2.37 -8.55 -7.77
C LYS A 166 1.13 -8.01 -7.09
N VAL A 167 0.29 -8.88 -6.59
CA VAL A 167 -0.92 -8.54 -5.84
C VAL A 167 -0.76 -8.94 -4.39
N PHE A 168 -0.97 -7.99 -3.48
CA PHE A 168 -1.08 -8.21 -2.04
C PHE A 168 -2.52 -8.03 -1.60
N ASN A 169 -3.05 -8.96 -0.81
CA ASN A 169 -4.38 -8.79 -0.25
C ASN A 169 -4.33 -7.95 1.03
N GLY A 170 -5.14 -6.88 1.08
CA GLY A 170 -5.17 -5.91 2.17
C GLY A 170 -6.29 -6.11 3.20
N ARG A 171 -6.95 -7.27 3.23
CA ARG A 171 -8.11 -7.55 4.11
C ARG A 171 -7.71 -8.04 5.50
N ALA A 172 -6.81 -7.35 6.18
CA ALA A 172 -6.41 -7.62 7.58
C ALA A 172 -6.00 -9.09 7.88
N GLY A 173 -5.54 -9.84 6.88
CA GLY A 173 -5.17 -11.25 7.04
C GLY A 173 -6.31 -12.25 6.84
N LEU A 174 -7.52 -11.78 6.60
CA LEU A 174 -8.64 -12.67 6.24
C LEU A 174 -8.33 -13.43 4.95
N GLU A 175 -8.69 -14.71 4.92
CA GLU A 175 -8.49 -15.58 3.74
C GLU A 175 -7.01 -15.67 3.30
N ILE A 176 -6.05 -15.71 4.26
CA ILE A 176 -4.62 -15.79 3.93
C ILE A 176 -4.33 -17.00 3.03
N ILE A 177 -4.82 -18.19 3.40
CA ILE A 177 -4.56 -19.43 2.68
C ILE A 177 -5.14 -19.37 1.27
N GLU A 178 -6.39 -18.92 1.14
CA GLU A 178 -7.06 -18.75 -0.14
C GLU A 178 -6.35 -17.71 -1.01
N SER A 179 -5.93 -16.59 -0.40
CA SER A 179 -5.21 -15.52 -1.09
C SER A 179 -3.88 -16.02 -1.67
N LEU A 180 -3.11 -16.78 -0.92
CA LEU A 180 -1.86 -17.38 -1.39
C LEU A 180 -2.12 -18.42 -2.51
N LYS A 181 -3.13 -19.29 -2.36
CA LYS A 181 -3.49 -20.29 -3.36
C LYS A 181 -3.91 -19.70 -4.70
N ILE A 182 -4.53 -18.52 -4.72
CA ILE A 182 -4.90 -17.84 -5.98
C ILE A 182 -3.77 -17.05 -6.61
N GLY A 183 -2.61 -16.95 -5.95
CA GLY A 183 -1.40 -16.29 -6.46
C GLY A 183 -1.18 -14.86 -5.96
N CYS A 184 -1.76 -14.48 -4.82
CA CYS A 184 -1.29 -13.28 -4.13
C CYS A 184 0.17 -13.48 -3.69
N GLU A 185 1.01 -12.46 -3.86
CA GLU A 185 2.40 -12.45 -3.42
C GLU A 185 2.52 -12.46 -1.89
N GLY A 186 1.50 -11.96 -1.20
CA GLY A 186 1.43 -11.91 0.23
C GLY A 186 0.17 -11.20 0.70
N ILE A 187 0.14 -10.89 1.98
CA ILE A 187 -0.94 -10.18 2.63
C ILE A 187 -0.41 -8.96 3.39
N MET A 188 -1.29 -8.00 3.66
CA MET A 188 -1.02 -6.85 4.54
C MET A 188 -1.98 -6.91 5.72
N PRO A 189 -1.65 -7.67 6.76
CA PRO A 189 -2.48 -7.77 7.95
C PRO A 189 -2.30 -6.54 8.85
N SER A 190 -3.16 -6.44 9.86
CA SER A 190 -2.90 -5.59 11.02
C SER A 190 -1.86 -6.25 11.94
N VAL A 191 -1.25 -5.45 12.81
CA VAL A 191 -0.11 -5.89 13.65
C VAL A 191 -0.52 -6.97 14.65
N GLU A 192 -1.74 -6.92 15.16
CA GLU A 192 -2.25 -7.75 16.27
C GLU A 192 -2.15 -9.25 16.03
N PHE A 193 -2.17 -9.68 14.76
CA PHE A 193 -2.10 -11.09 14.39
C PHE A 193 -0.87 -11.44 13.54
N SER A 194 0.08 -10.49 13.42
CA SER A 194 1.22 -10.67 12.52
C SER A 194 2.12 -11.84 12.87
N ASP A 195 2.25 -12.20 14.16
CA ASP A 195 2.98 -13.38 14.62
C ASP A 195 2.37 -14.67 14.04
N LYS A 196 1.06 -14.87 14.23
CA LYS A 196 0.35 -16.06 13.75
C LYS A 196 0.24 -16.14 12.24
N LEU A 197 0.00 -15.02 11.59
CA LEU A 197 -0.08 -14.96 10.13
C LEU A 197 1.28 -15.22 9.47
N ASN A 198 2.38 -14.81 10.12
CA ASN A 198 3.73 -15.08 9.63
C ASN A 198 4.14 -16.56 9.79
N GLU A 199 3.57 -17.29 10.76
CA GLU A 199 3.74 -18.74 10.89
C GLU A 199 3.03 -19.53 9.75
N ILE A 200 1.97 -18.97 9.18
CA ILE A 200 1.21 -19.59 8.08
C ILE A 200 1.83 -19.31 6.72
N TYR A 201 2.46 -18.12 6.54
CA TYR A 201 3.07 -17.67 5.28
C TYR A 201 4.36 -18.42 4.97
#